data_7f6169ef5eb6aeb4596882dfaa1fd94b
#
_entry.id   7f6169ef5eb6aeb4596882dfaa1fd94b
#
_cell.length_a   1.000
_cell.length_b   1.000
_cell.length_c   1.000
_cell.angle_alpha   90.00
_cell.angle_beta   90.00
_cell.angle_gamma   90.00
#
_symmetry.space_group_name_H-M   'P 1'
#
loop_
_entity.id
_entity.type
_entity.pdbx_description
1 polymer ?
#
loop_
_entity_poly.entity_id
_entity_poly.type
_entity_poly.pdbx_seq_one_letter_code
_entity_poly.pdbx_strand_id
1 'polypeptide(L)'
;MKKAFFFILKTIGVLLGIVGLYIVLGLLLPLIKVPAEETSDPKTIPMYIYTNGMHTDLVVPIKTEIIDWSQQIPFENTLSKRTDFTYVGIGWGDKGFYLDTPTWADLKVSTAIKAAFWMSESAMHCTFYEKMQENDDCKKIMLTEKQYSDLVKFIKNQFKQDENGNFILIKTDAVYGKNDAFYDAKESYNFMQTCNTWANNGLKTAGQKAALWTPSDFGIFYHYK
;
A
#
# COMPACT_ATOMS: atom_id res chain seq x y z
N MET A 1 17.51 38.55 -23.71
CA MET A 1 17.45 38.39 -22.24
C MET A 1 16.03 38.53 -21.69
N LYS A 2 15.27 39.60 -21.91
CA LYS A 2 13.90 39.78 -21.36
C LYS A 2 12.93 38.63 -21.77
N LYS A 3 12.93 38.20 -23.02
CA LYS A 3 12.05 37.08 -23.49
C LYS A 3 12.34 35.76 -22.77
N ALA A 4 13.60 35.40 -22.55
CA ALA A 4 13.99 34.20 -21.82
C ALA A 4 13.58 34.30 -20.34
N PHE A 5 13.74 35.44 -19.71
CA PHE A 5 13.29 35.69 -18.33
C PHE A 5 11.77 35.49 -18.17
N PHE A 6 10.96 36.10 -19.07
CA PHE A 6 9.51 35.90 -19.03
C PHE A 6 9.09 34.47 -19.30
N PHE A 7 9.79 33.76 -20.20
CA PHE A 7 9.54 32.33 -20.43
C PHE A 7 9.79 31.51 -19.16
N ILE A 8 10.94 31.70 -18.50
CA ILE A 8 11.27 31.01 -17.25
C ILE A 8 10.22 31.30 -16.17
N LEU A 9 9.83 32.56 -16.00
CA LEU A 9 8.84 32.97 -15.02
C LEU A 9 7.47 32.31 -15.27
N LYS A 10 7.05 32.24 -16.55
CA LYS A 10 5.83 31.57 -16.95
C LYS A 10 5.89 30.05 -16.66
N THR A 11 7.02 29.41 -16.98
CA THR A 11 7.23 27.98 -16.71
C THR A 11 7.16 27.69 -15.21
N ILE A 12 7.82 28.49 -14.38
CA ILE A 12 7.74 28.36 -12.92
C ILE A 12 6.30 28.53 -12.45
N GLY A 13 5.57 29.54 -12.96
CA GLY A 13 4.17 29.76 -12.61
C GLY A 13 3.27 28.56 -12.95
N VAL A 14 3.49 27.93 -14.11
CA VAL A 14 2.75 26.71 -14.51
C VAL A 14 3.09 25.55 -13.58
N LEU A 15 4.37 25.32 -13.25
CA LEU A 15 4.79 24.27 -12.35
C LEU A 15 4.19 24.44 -10.94
N LEU A 16 4.22 25.66 -10.41
CA LEU A 16 3.58 25.97 -9.12
C LEU A 16 2.07 25.75 -9.16
N GLY A 17 1.42 26.08 -10.29
CA GLY A 17 -0.01 25.83 -10.50
C GLY A 17 -0.34 24.33 -10.49
N ILE A 18 0.48 23.48 -11.14
CA ILE A 18 0.33 22.01 -11.13
C ILE A 18 0.49 21.45 -9.71
N VAL A 19 1.52 21.88 -8.99
CA VAL A 19 1.75 21.46 -7.60
C VAL A 19 0.60 21.91 -6.71
N GLY A 20 0.13 23.16 -6.84
CA GLY A 20 -1.02 23.66 -6.11
C GLY A 20 -2.31 22.87 -6.39
N LEU A 21 -2.57 22.53 -7.66
CA LEU A 21 -3.70 21.70 -8.04
C LEU A 21 -3.60 20.30 -7.42
N TYR A 22 -2.40 19.67 -7.47
CA TYR A 22 -2.18 18.36 -6.84
C TYR A 22 -2.47 18.40 -5.34
N ILE A 23 -2.00 19.43 -4.63
CA ILE A 23 -2.29 19.60 -3.20
C ILE A 23 -3.80 19.73 -2.96
N VAL A 24 -4.48 20.56 -3.73
CA VAL A 24 -5.94 20.76 -3.60
C VAL A 24 -6.68 19.45 -3.85
N LEU A 25 -6.33 18.70 -4.90
CA LEU A 25 -6.93 17.40 -5.19
C LEU A 25 -6.62 16.39 -4.07
N GLY A 26 -5.39 16.38 -3.55
CA GLY A 26 -4.97 15.53 -2.43
C GLY A 26 -5.68 15.82 -1.10
N LEU A 27 -6.25 17.03 -0.94
CA LEU A 27 -7.04 17.42 0.22
C LEU A 27 -8.53 17.18 0.03
N LEU A 28 -9.06 17.39 -1.17
CA LEU A 28 -10.51 17.35 -1.43
C LEU A 28 -11.00 15.96 -1.86
N LEU A 29 -10.30 15.26 -2.75
CA LEU A 29 -10.73 13.95 -3.24
C LEU A 29 -10.76 12.87 -2.14
N PRO A 30 -9.87 12.88 -1.13
CA PRO A 30 -9.98 11.99 0.01
C PRO A 30 -11.30 12.11 0.79
N LEU A 31 -11.93 13.28 0.81
CA LEU A 31 -13.20 13.50 1.51
C LEU A 31 -14.41 12.94 0.78
N ILE A 32 -14.27 12.66 -0.52
CA ILE A 32 -15.36 12.10 -1.33
C ILE A 32 -15.40 10.59 -1.13
N LYS A 33 -16.48 10.13 -0.53
CA LYS A 33 -16.69 8.71 -0.21
C LYS A 33 -17.13 7.91 -1.44
N VAL A 34 -16.44 6.82 -1.72
CA VAL A 34 -16.95 5.70 -2.51
C VAL A 34 -17.70 4.79 -1.54
N PRO A 35 -19.02 4.57 -1.71
CA PRO A 35 -19.78 3.72 -0.80
C PRO A 35 -19.36 2.27 -0.90
N ALA A 36 -19.55 1.50 0.18
CA ALA A 36 -19.39 0.05 0.12
C ALA A 36 -20.48 -0.58 -0.75
N GLU A 37 -20.17 -1.71 -1.37
CA GLU A 37 -21.15 -2.53 -2.08
C GLU A 37 -22.16 -3.12 -1.09
N GLU A 38 -23.45 -3.02 -1.42
CA GLU A 38 -24.49 -3.67 -0.67
C GLU A 38 -24.48 -5.20 -1.00
N THR A 39 -24.58 -6.01 0.03
CA THR A 39 -24.62 -7.46 -0.10
C THR A 39 -25.42 -8.06 1.04
N SER A 40 -26.20 -9.12 0.73
CA SER A 40 -26.87 -9.95 1.71
C SER A 40 -26.01 -11.13 2.17
N ASP A 41 -24.86 -11.37 1.55
CA ASP A 41 -24.00 -12.49 1.87
C ASP A 41 -23.37 -12.32 3.27
N PRO A 42 -23.17 -13.41 4.01
CA PRO A 42 -22.55 -13.37 5.32
C PRO A 42 -21.13 -12.80 5.26
N LYS A 43 -20.84 -11.82 6.11
CA LYS A 43 -19.50 -11.24 6.28
C LYS A 43 -18.78 -11.98 7.41
N THR A 44 -17.97 -12.96 7.08
CA THR A 44 -17.34 -13.89 8.03
C THR A 44 -15.81 -13.73 8.11
N ILE A 45 -15.18 -13.11 7.12
CA ILE A 45 -13.72 -13.03 7.03
C ILE A 45 -13.24 -11.65 7.55
N PRO A 46 -12.47 -11.61 8.67
CA PRO A 46 -11.93 -10.36 9.17
C PRO A 46 -10.75 -9.90 8.33
N MET A 47 -10.68 -8.61 8.03
CA MET A 47 -9.46 -7.92 7.60
C MET A 47 -9.26 -6.68 8.45
N TYR A 48 -8.04 -6.13 8.44
CA TYR A 48 -7.77 -4.86 9.08
C TYR A 48 -7.07 -3.91 8.12
N ILE A 49 -7.33 -2.62 8.30
CA ILE A 49 -6.54 -1.55 7.72
C ILE A 49 -5.62 -1.10 8.84
N TYR A 50 -4.32 -1.15 8.61
CA TYR A 50 -3.33 -0.75 9.61
C TYR A 50 -2.42 0.34 9.03
N THR A 51 -2.23 1.42 9.77
CA THR A 51 -1.30 2.50 9.39
C THR A 51 -0.22 2.70 10.46
N ASN A 52 0.95 3.15 10.01
CA ASN A 52 2.00 3.68 10.87
C ASN A 52 2.08 5.22 10.80
N GLY A 53 1.02 5.88 10.31
CA GLY A 53 0.93 7.33 10.11
C GLY A 53 1.41 7.80 8.74
N MET A 54 2.03 6.93 7.94
CA MET A 54 2.56 7.26 6.61
C MET A 54 2.18 6.24 5.55
N HIS A 55 2.13 4.98 5.93
CA HIS A 55 1.91 3.84 5.06
C HIS A 55 0.74 3.02 5.58
N THR A 56 -0.07 2.49 4.69
CA THR A 56 -1.22 1.64 5.03
C THR A 56 -1.04 0.24 4.49
N ASP A 57 -1.16 -0.76 5.40
CA ASP A 57 -1.23 -2.17 5.09
C ASP A 57 -2.68 -2.67 5.06
N LEU A 58 -2.95 -3.63 4.20
CA LEU A 58 -4.14 -4.48 4.23
C LEU A 58 -3.77 -5.77 4.96
N VAL A 59 -4.31 -5.94 6.17
CA VAL A 59 -3.96 -7.07 7.03
C VAL A 59 -5.07 -8.12 6.92
N VAL A 60 -4.69 -9.34 6.55
CA VAL A 60 -5.63 -10.44 6.26
C VAL A 60 -5.25 -11.70 7.04
N PRO A 61 -6.20 -12.64 7.28
CA PRO A 61 -5.89 -13.93 7.86
C PRO A 61 -4.88 -14.68 6.98
N ILE A 62 -3.89 -15.34 7.62
CA ILE A 62 -2.90 -16.14 6.89
C ILE A 62 -3.56 -17.29 6.16
N LYS A 63 -4.57 -17.93 6.78
CA LYS A 63 -5.23 -19.09 6.20
C LYS A 63 -6.74 -18.94 6.25
N THR A 64 -7.37 -19.17 5.11
CA THR A 64 -8.81 -19.28 4.91
C THR A 64 -9.09 -20.41 3.92
N GLU A 65 -10.36 -20.74 3.66
CA GLU A 65 -10.74 -21.68 2.60
C GLU A 65 -10.37 -21.17 1.18
N ILE A 66 -10.17 -19.84 1.02
CA ILE A 66 -9.86 -19.21 -0.27
C ILE A 66 -8.36 -19.25 -0.56
N ILE A 67 -7.52 -19.04 0.46
CA ILE A 67 -6.07 -18.97 0.31
C ILE A 67 -5.35 -19.32 1.60
N ASP A 68 -4.17 -19.94 1.45
CA ASP A 68 -3.14 -20.06 2.48
C ASP A 68 -1.95 -19.19 2.07
N TRP A 69 -1.86 -17.99 2.67
CA TRP A 69 -0.78 -17.03 2.38
C TRP A 69 0.59 -17.56 2.75
N SER A 70 0.71 -18.49 3.71
CA SER A 70 2.00 -19.08 4.10
C SER A 70 2.63 -19.90 2.98
N GLN A 71 1.84 -20.36 2.00
CA GLN A 71 2.35 -21.04 0.80
C GLN A 71 2.89 -20.05 -0.25
N GLN A 72 2.44 -18.80 -0.23
CA GLN A 72 2.86 -17.75 -1.16
C GLN A 72 3.95 -16.85 -0.56
N ILE A 73 3.89 -16.65 0.75
CA ILE A 73 4.77 -15.80 1.56
C ILE A 73 5.30 -16.70 2.70
N PRO A 74 6.31 -17.57 2.43
CA PRO A 74 6.82 -18.52 3.43
C PRO A 74 7.42 -17.82 4.65
N PHE A 75 7.15 -18.34 5.84
CA PHE A 75 7.70 -17.82 7.10
C PHE A 75 9.24 -17.86 7.15
N GLU A 76 9.85 -18.80 6.43
CA GLU A 76 11.29 -18.96 6.30
C GLU A 76 11.99 -17.75 5.67
N ASN A 77 11.21 -16.90 4.97
CA ASN A 77 11.69 -15.66 4.36
C ASN A 77 11.86 -14.53 5.38
N THR A 78 11.39 -14.71 6.61
CA THR A 78 11.55 -13.75 7.71
C THR A 78 12.75 -14.09 8.60
N LEU A 79 13.27 -13.12 9.33
CA LEU A 79 14.36 -13.36 10.28
C LEU A 79 13.96 -14.29 11.43
N SER A 80 12.73 -14.18 11.92
CA SER A 80 12.26 -14.99 13.07
C SER A 80 11.97 -16.44 12.69
N LYS A 81 11.55 -16.69 11.45
CA LYS A 81 11.09 -17.99 10.94
C LYS A 81 9.99 -18.64 11.79
N ARG A 82 9.33 -17.87 12.64
CA ARG A 82 8.21 -18.34 13.47
C ARG A 82 7.02 -18.64 12.57
N THR A 83 6.19 -19.59 13.00
CA THR A 83 5.01 -20.08 12.24
C THR A 83 3.69 -19.89 12.99
N ASP A 84 3.72 -19.29 14.18
CA ASP A 84 2.59 -19.12 15.09
C ASP A 84 1.85 -17.79 14.90
N PHE A 85 1.79 -17.31 13.65
CA PHE A 85 1.09 -16.10 13.28
C PHE A 85 -0.33 -16.41 12.77
N THR A 86 -1.25 -15.47 12.92
CA THR A 86 -2.63 -15.57 12.45
C THR A 86 -2.98 -14.61 11.33
N TYR A 87 -2.21 -13.52 11.18
CA TYR A 87 -2.44 -12.48 10.18
C TYR A 87 -1.15 -12.14 9.43
N VAL A 88 -1.32 -11.69 8.18
CA VAL A 88 -0.26 -11.07 7.39
C VAL A 88 -0.74 -9.69 6.92
N GLY A 89 0.03 -8.66 7.24
CA GLY A 89 -0.10 -7.31 6.69
C GLY A 89 0.66 -7.24 5.38
N ILE A 90 0.00 -6.74 4.36
CA ILE A 90 0.53 -6.63 3.02
C ILE A 90 0.42 -5.18 2.58
N GLY A 91 1.56 -4.56 2.30
CA GLY A 91 1.69 -3.22 1.77
C GLY A 91 2.44 -3.20 0.45
N TRP A 92 2.17 -2.22 -0.39
CA TRP A 92 2.86 -1.95 -1.64
C TRP A 92 3.49 -0.56 -1.58
N GLY A 93 4.70 -0.40 -2.07
CA GLY A 93 5.36 0.90 -2.02
C GLY A 93 6.63 0.98 -2.86
N ASP A 94 7.31 2.12 -2.77
CA ASP A 94 8.58 2.37 -3.44
C ASP A 94 9.69 1.48 -2.87
N LYS A 95 10.35 0.71 -3.75
CA LYS A 95 11.39 -0.24 -3.38
C LYS A 95 12.62 0.45 -2.76
N GLY A 96 13.04 1.58 -3.33
CA GLY A 96 14.18 2.33 -2.81
C GLY A 96 13.87 2.96 -1.46
N PHE A 97 12.62 3.40 -1.27
CA PHE A 97 12.19 3.90 0.03
C PHE A 97 12.21 2.80 1.10
N TYR A 98 11.69 1.63 0.80
CA TYR A 98 11.66 0.50 1.72
C TYR A 98 13.07 -0.02 2.10
N LEU A 99 13.97 -0.11 1.12
CA LEU A 99 15.24 -0.81 1.30
C LEU A 99 16.41 0.14 1.64
N ASP A 100 16.37 1.38 1.15
CA ASP A 100 17.50 2.32 1.26
C ASP A 100 17.22 3.46 2.26
N THR A 101 16.02 3.53 2.85
CA THR A 101 15.59 4.65 3.69
C THR A 101 14.97 4.14 5.00
N PRO A 102 15.79 3.56 5.92
CA PRO A 102 15.28 3.03 7.19
C PRO A 102 14.59 4.09 8.06
N THR A 103 15.04 5.34 7.93
CA THR A 103 14.43 6.50 8.60
C THR A 103 14.26 7.68 7.64
N TRP A 104 13.39 8.62 7.97
CA TRP A 104 13.19 9.86 7.20
C TRP A 104 14.48 10.68 7.03
N ALA A 105 15.39 10.61 8.01
CA ALA A 105 16.67 11.29 7.97
C ALA A 105 17.60 10.73 6.88
N ASP A 106 17.39 9.48 6.48
CA ASP A 106 18.19 8.79 5.46
C ASP A 106 17.65 9.02 4.05
N LEU A 107 16.50 9.73 3.89
CA LEU A 107 15.88 9.97 2.59
C LEU A 107 16.77 10.83 1.70
N LYS A 108 17.32 10.21 0.66
CA LYS A 108 18.07 10.92 -0.37
C LYS A 108 17.13 11.65 -1.32
N VAL A 109 17.48 12.90 -1.66
CA VAL A 109 16.72 13.70 -2.65
C VAL A 109 16.54 12.94 -3.97
N SER A 110 17.57 12.18 -4.40
CA SER A 110 17.50 11.33 -5.61
C SER A 110 16.43 10.22 -5.51
N THR A 111 16.26 9.61 -4.34
CA THR A 111 15.22 8.58 -4.10
C THR A 111 13.83 9.22 -4.18
N ALA A 112 13.64 10.37 -3.54
CA ALA A 112 12.38 11.11 -3.59
C ALA A 112 11.99 11.55 -5.01
N ILE A 113 12.95 12.04 -5.81
CA ILE A 113 12.72 12.42 -7.21
C ILE A 113 12.38 11.20 -8.07
N LYS A 114 13.11 10.09 -7.93
CA LYS A 114 12.81 8.85 -8.66
C LYS A 114 11.42 8.34 -8.34
N ALA A 115 11.07 8.25 -7.06
CA ALA A 115 9.74 7.84 -6.62
C ALA A 115 8.65 8.76 -7.19
N ALA A 116 8.85 10.08 -7.17
CA ALA A 116 7.86 11.04 -7.67
C ALA A 116 7.58 10.90 -9.18
N PHE A 117 8.57 10.54 -10.00
CA PHE A 117 8.49 10.62 -11.46
C PHE A 117 8.51 9.26 -12.18
N TRP A 118 8.00 8.18 -11.59
CA TRP A 118 7.96 6.82 -12.18
C TRP A 118 9.33 6.22 -12.52
N MET A 119 10.38 6.63 -11.80
CA MET A 119 11.74 6.14 -12.05
C MET A 119 12.19 5.08 -11.06
N SER A 120 11.30 4.61 -10.19
CA SER A 120 11.62 3.60 -9.18
C SER A 120 10.75 2.35 -9.32
N GLU A 121 11.36 1.21 -9.02
CA GLU A 121 10.64 -0.05 -8.85
C GLU A 121 9.81 -0.01 -7.56
N SER A 122 8.80 -0.86 -7.52
CA SER A 122 7.99 -1.08 -6.32
C SER A 122 8.33 -2.42 -5.65
N ALA A 123 7.97 -2.52 -4.37
CA ALA A 123 8.05 -3.74 -3.60
C ALA A 123 6.76 -3.96 -2.80
N MET A 124 6.47 -5.24 -2.52
CA MET A 124 5.50 -5.64 -1.51
C MET A 124 6.24 -5.84 -0.20
N HIS A 125 5.76 -5.22 0.86
CA HIS A 125 6.20 -5.45 2.23
C HIS A 125 5.18 -6.33 2.94
N CYS A 126 5.61 -7.46 3.48
CA CYS A 126 4.74 -8.43 4.14
C CYS A 126 5.20 -8.61 5.58
N THR A 127 4.32 -8.32 6.54
CA THR A 127 4.61 -8.42 7.99
C THR A 127 3.64 -9.38 8.65
N PHE A 128 4.13 -10.35 9.41
CA PHE A 128 3.31 -11.32 10.12
C PHE A 128 2.98 -10.84 11.54
N TYR A 129 1.71 -11.07 11.94
CA TYR A 129 1.17 -10.69 13.24
C TYR A 129 0.52 -11.89 13.94
N GLU A 130 0.76 -12.03 15.26
CA GLU A 130 0.11 -13.04 16.09
C GLU A 130 -1.38 -12.71 16.30
N LYS A 131 -1.67 -11.43 16.51
CA LYS A 131 -3.02 -10.90 16.71
C LYS A 131 -3.11 -9.47 16.22
N MET A 132 -4.32 -9.07 15.84
CA MET A 132 -4.64 -7.68 15.55
C MET A 132 -5.60 -7.13 16.60
N GLN A 133 -5.45 -5.87 16.94
CA GLN A 133 -6.31 -5.17 17.89
C GLN A 133 -6.74 -3.83 17.30
N GLU A 134 -8.03 -3.53 17.32
CA GLU A 134 -8.56 -2.25 16.87
C GLU A 134 -8.11 -1.09 17.77
N ASN A 135 -7.70 -0.02 17.12
CA ASN A 135 -7.38 1.26 17.72
C ASN A 135 -7.50 2.36 16.66
N ASP A 136 -6.97 3.56 16.92
CA ASP A 136 -7.03 4.67 15.96
C ASP A 136 -6.27 4.37 14.67
N ASP A 137 -5.18 3.62 14.74
CA ASP A 137 -4.33 3.26 13.60
C ASP A 137 -4.67 1.88 12.99
N CYS A 138 -5.63 1.16 13.56
CA CYS A 138 -6.02 -0.19 13.14
C CYS A 138 -7.54 -0.34 13.14
N LYS A 139 -8.15 -0.50 11.98
CA LYS A 139 -9.61 -0.63 11.82
C LYS A 139 -9.99 -1.98 11.25
N LYS A 140 -10.90 -2.69 11.93
CA LYS A 140 -11.41 -3.99 11.51
C LYS A 140 -12.54 -3.85 10.49
N ILE A 141 -12.54 -4.69 9.49
CA ILE A 141 -13.59 -4.81 8.47
C ILE A 141 -13.95 -6.29 8.34
N MET A 142 -15.22 -6.58 8.19
CA MET A 142 -15.70 -7.95 7.90
C MET A 142 -16.07 -8.04 6.43
N LEU A 143 -15.51 -9.05 5.73
CA LEU A 143 -15.73 -9.32 4.31
C LEU A 143 -16.57 -10.55 4.09
N THR A 144 -17.33 -10.56 2.98
CA THR A 144 -17.88 -11.80 2.42
C THR A 144 -16.77 -12.61 1.73
N GLU A 145 -17.01 -13.87 1.41
CA GLU A 145 -16.07 -14.71 0.64
C GLU A 145 -15.76 -14.11 -0.73
N LYS A 146 -16.77 -13.57 -1.42
CA LYS A 146 -16.59 -12.90 -2.72
C LYS A 146 -15.68 -11.68 -2.59
N GLN A 147 -15.96 -10.80 -1.65
CA GLN A 147 -15.17 -9.60 -1.40
C GLN A 147 -13.70 -9.93 -1.06
N TYR A 148 -13.50 -10.96 -0.24
CA TYR A 148 -12.16 -11.43 0.10
C TYR A 148 -11.45 -12.08 -1.11
N SER A 149 -12.17 -12.88 -1.91
CA SER A 149 -11.61 -13.46 -3.13
C SER A 149 -11.15 -12.38 -4.12
N ASP A 150 -11.92 -11.30 -4.27
CA ASP A 150 -11.55 -10.19 -5.16
C ASP A 150 -10.34 -9.42 -4.60
N LEU A 151 -10.27 -9.22 -3.28
CA LEU A 151 -9.09 -8.65 -2.61
C LEU A 151 -7.84 -9.52 -2.80
N VAL A 152 -7.96 -10.85 -2.63
CA VAL A 152 -6.85 -11.80 -2.85
C VAL A 152 -6.31 -11.70 -4.27
N LYS A 153 -7.19 -11.65 -5.27
CA LYS A 153 -6.80 -11.47 -6.68
C LYS A 153 -6.07 -10.14 -6.89
N PHE A 154 -6.61 -9.05 -6.33
CA PHE A 154 -5.97 -7.73 -6.39
C PHE A 154 -4.56 -7.77 -5.83
N ILE A 155 -4.40 -8.29 -4.62
CA ILE A 155 -3.10 -8.39 -3.94
C ILE A 155 -2.11 -9.27 -4.73
N LYS A 156 -2.53 -10.49 -5.12
CA LYS A 156 -1.66 -11.42 -5.87
C LYS A 156 -1.18 -10.85 -7.18
N ASN A 157 -2.02 -10.06 -7.85
CA ASN A 157 -1.67 -9.42 -9.13
C ASN A 157 -0.56 -8.37 -9.00
N GLN A 158 -0.28 -7.87 -7.80
CA GLN A 158 0.77 -6.87 -7.58
C GLN A 158 2.16 -7.49 -7.44
N PHE A 159 2.27 -8.76 -7.04
CA PHE A 159 3.56 -9.43 -6.94
C PHE A 159 4.14 -9.77 -8.32
N LYS A 160 5.44 -9.58 -8.51
CA LYS A 160 6.18 -10.25 -9.58
C LYS A 160 6.32 -11.72 -9.22
N GLN A 161 6.24 -12.58 -10.23
CA GLN A 161 6.30 -14.03 -10.06
C GLN A 161 7.41 -14.61 -10.93
N ASP A 162 8.02 -15.68 -10.45
CA ASP A 162 8.94 -16.51 -11.24
C ASP A 162 8.18 -17.39 -12.24
N GLU A 163 8.92 -18.21 -13.00
CA GLU A 163 8.37 -19.13 -14.00
C GLU A 163 7.46 -20.22 -13.38
N ASN A 164 7.57 -20.47 -12.08
CA ASN A 164 6.75 -21.43 -11.34
C ASN A 164 5.54 -20.78 -10.66
N GLY A 165 5.38 -19.46 -10.78
CA GLY A 165 4.30 -18.70 -10.15
C GLY A 165 4.55 -18.31 -8.69
N ASN A 166 5.78 -18.52 -8.15
CA ASN A 166 6.13 -18.09 -6.81
C ASN A 166 6.44 -16.59 -6.80
N PHE A 167 6.14 -15.91 -5.70
CA PHE A 167 6.51 -14.52 -5.50
C PHE A 167 8.03 -14.36 -5.39
N ILE A 168 8.59 -13.39 -6.11
CA ILE A 168 10.04 -13.16 -6.14
C ILE A 168 10.47 -12.44 -4.86
N LEU A 169 11.15 -13.18 -3.98
CA LEU A 169 11.71 -12.64 -2.74
C LEU A 169 12.85 -11.66 -3.03
N ILE A 170 12.82 -10.48 -2.43
CA ILE A 170 13.94 -9.56 -2.40
C ILE A 170 14.88 -9.97 -1.26
N LYS A 171 16.06 -10.47 -1.61
CA LYS A 171 17.10 -10.78 -0.62
C LYS A 171 17.76 -9.49 -0.16
N THR A 172 17.54 -9.13 1.09
CA THR A 172 18.02 -7.87 1.67
C THR A 172 18.22 -8.03 3.17
N ASP A 173 19.15 -7.25 3.72
CA ASP A 173 19.32 -7.10 5.18
C ASP A 173 18.45 -5.96 5.73
N ALA A 174 17.81 -5.17 4.86
CA ALA A 174 16.84 -4.15 5.25
C ALA A 174 15.56 -4.84 5.69
N VAL A 175 15.23 -4.73 6.99
CA VAL A 175 14.00 -5.25 7.60
C VAL A 175 13.50 -4.23 8.61
N TYR A 176 12.18 -4.12 8.77
CA TYR A 176 11.58 -3.26 9.80
C TYR A 176 11.36 -3.99 11.12
N GLY A 177 11.45 -5.31 11.08
CA GLY A 177 11.31 -6.15 12.25
C GLY A 177 11.94 -7.53 12.05
N LYS A 178 11.50 -8.51 12.84
CA LYS A 178 11.95 -9.90 12.68
C LYS A 178 10.97 -10.76 11.89
N ASN A 179 9.77 -10.25 11.66
CA ASN A 179 8.64 -11.00 11.13
C ASN A 179 8.18 -10.47 9.77
N ASP A 180 9.03 -9.75 9.07
CA ASP A 180 8.71 -9.15 7.78
C ASP A 180 9.65 -9.65 6.67
N ALA A 181 9.17 -9.55 5.43
CA ALA A 181 9.91 -9.86 4.23
C ALA A 181 9.45 -8.97 3.07
N PHE A 182 10.34 -8.76 2.10
CA PHE A 182 10.06 -7.96 0.92
C PHE A 182 10.04 -8.82 -0.35
N TYR A 183 9.12 -8.48 -1.26
CA TYR A 183 8.98 -9.15 -2.55
C TYR A 183 8.95 -8.13 -3.68
N ASP A 184 9.45 -8.50 -4.85
CA ASP A 184 9.35 -7.66 -6.03
C ASP A 184 7.89 -7.44 -6.43
N ALA A 185 7.53 -6.19 -6.68
CA ALA A 185 6.19 -5.81 -7.09
C ALA A 185 6.15 -5.36 -8.55
N LYS A 186 4.94 -5.39 -9.11
CA LYS A 186 4.62 -4.80 -10.41
C LYS A 186 4.32 -3.32 -10.23
N GLU A 187 4.32 -2.60 -11.36
CA GLU A 187 4.08 -1.17 -11.45
C GLU A 187 5.21 -0.33 -10.82
N SER A 188 5.13 0.96 -10.98
CA SER A 188 6.10 1.91 -10.43
C SER A 188 5.41 2.88 -9.49
N TYR A 189 6.05 3.13 -8.36
CA TYR A 189 5.58 4.14 -7.42
C TYR A 189 5.70 5.54 -8.02
N ASN A 190 4.71 6.37 -7.78
CA ASN A 190 4.70 7.77 -8.18
C ASN A 190 3.70 8.57 -7.34
N PHE A 191 3.71 9.91 -7.49
CA PHE A 191 2.84 10.79 -6.69
C PHE A 191 1.33 10.58 -6.93
N MET A 192 0.91 9.97 -8.05
CA MET A 192 -0.50 9.62 -8.31
C MET A 192 -0.85 8.22 -7.80
N GLN A 193 0.16 7.33 -7.71
CA GLN A 193 0.04 5.95 -7.25
C GLN A 193 0.99 5.75 -6.07
N THR A 194 0.53 6.10 -4.87
CA THR A 194 1.26 5.92 -3.61
C THR A 194 0.86 4.61 -2.93
N CYS A 195 1.55 4.24 -1.85
CA CYS A 195 1.17 3.11 -1.00
C CYS A 195 -0.29 3.23 -0.50
N ASN A 196 -0.71 4.42 -0.11
CA ASN A 196 -2.06 4.67 0.37
C ASN A 196 -3.10 4.64 -0.77
N THR A 197 -2.74 5.11 -1.97
CA THR A 197 -3.60 4.95 -3.15
C THR A 197 -3.80 3.47 -3.47
N TRP A 198 -2.75 2.65 -3.38
CA TRP A 198 -2.83 1.20 -3.57
C TRP A 198 -3.76 0.55 -2.53
N ALA A 199 -3.57 0.83 -1.25
CA ALA A 199 -4.43 0.28 -0.20
C ALA A 199 -5.90 0.70 -0.38
N ASN A 200 -6.15 1.97 -0.72
CA ASN A 200 -7.48 2.49 -1.03
C ASN A 200 -8.12 1.78 -2.24
N ASN A 201 -7.34 1.45 -3.27
CA ASN A 201 -7.81 0.68 -4.42
C ASN A 201 -8.11 -0.78 -4.05
N GLY A 202 -7.34 -1.38 -3.13
CA GLY A 202 -7.64 -2.69 -2.56
C GLY A 202 -8.99 -2.71 -1.83
N LEU A 203 -9.28 -1.66 -1.05
CA LEU A 203 -10.59 -1.50 -0.40
C LEU A 203 -11.73 -1.40 -1.41
N LYS A 204 -11.57 -0.61 -2.48
CA LYS A 204 -12.57 -0.52 -3.56
C LYS A 204 -12.80 -1.87 -4.23
N THR A 205 -11.72 -2.59 -4.55
CA THR A 205 -11.80 -3.91 -5.18
C THR A 205 -12.49 -4.94 -4.28
N ALA A 206 -12.32 -4.81 -2.96
CA ALA A 206 -13.04 -5.59 -1.96
C ALA A 206 -14.48 -5.10 -1.70
N GLY A 207 -15.01 -4.18 -2.50
CA GLY A 207 -16.36 -3.63 -2.32
C GLY A 207 -16.54 -2.91 -0.98
N GLN A 208 -15.47 -2.36 -0.40
CA GLN A 208 -15.53 -1.63 0.85
C GLN A 208 -15.61 -0.12 0.64
N LYS A 209 -16.10 0.61 1.66
CA LYS A 209 -16.03 2.08 1.61
C LYS A 209 -14.58 2.54 1.45
N ALA A 210 -14.38 3.56 0.64
CA ALA A 210 -13.05 4.07 0.31
C ALA A 210 -13.12 5.57 -0.03
N ALA A 211 -11.98 6.22 -0.13
CA ALA A 211 -11.88 7.54 -0.73
C ALA A 211 -11.97 7.47 -2.26
N LEU A 212 -12.45 8.53 -2.92
CA LEU A 212 -12.43 8.62 -4.38
C LEU A 212 -10.98 8.49 -4.91
N TRP A 213 -10.05 9.19 -4.27
CA TRP A 213 -8.60 9.06 -4.46
C TRP A 213 -7.91 9.62 -3.22
N THR A 214 -6.81 9.01 -2.79
CA THR A 214 -6.01 9.53 -1.69
C THR A 214 -4.53 9.16 -1.84
N PRO A 215 -3.61 10.13 -1.71
CA PRO A 215 -2.18 9.88 -1.66
C PRO A 215 -1.67 9.58 -0.24
N SER A 216 -2.51 9.75 0.79
CA SER A 216 -2.17 9.58 2.20
C SER A 216 -3.17 8.66 2.92
N ASP A 217 -2.79 8.13 4.06
CA ASP A 217 -3.62 7.31 4.95
C ASP A 217 -4.83 8.09 5.50
N PHE A 218 -4.71 9.41 5.67
CA PHE A 218 -5.80 10.28 6.11
C PHE A 218 -7.11 10.00 5.36
N GLY A 219 -7.07 9.91 4.01
CA GLY A 219 -8.28 9.70 3.22
C GLY A 219 -8.92 8.32 3.44
N ILE A 220 -8.12 7.30 3.76
CA ILE A 220 -8.64 5.98 4.13
C ILE A 220 -9.32 6.08 5.50
N PHE A 221 -8.55 6.48 6.52
CA PHE A 221 -9.02 6.49 7.91
C PHE A 221 -10.15 7.49 8.16
N TYR A 222 -10.26 8.57 7.37
CA TYR A 222 -11.38 9.50 7.41
C TYR A 222 -12.75 8.80 7.25
N HIS A 223 -12.81 7.73 6.46
CA HIS A 223 -14.03 6.96 6.21
C HIS A 223 -14.26 5.82 7.20
N TYR A 224 -13.30 5.53 8.08
CA TYR A 224 -13.34 4.43 9.07
C TYR A 224 -13.28 4.91 10.53
N LYS A 225 -13.75 6.16 10.76
CA LYS A 225 -13.94 6.71 12.12
C LYS A 225 -15.06 6.02 12.84
#